data_2f97316f63160ec2df82a3d4e77fe3ba
#
_entry.id   2f97316f63160ec2df82a3d4e77fe3ba
#
_cell.length_a   1.000
_cell.length_b   1.000
_cell.length_c   1.000
_cell.angle_alpha   90.00
_cell.angle_beta   90.00
_cell.angle_gamma   90.00
#
_symmetry.space_group_name_H-M   'P 1'
#
loop_
_entity.id
_entity.type
_entity.pdbx_description
1 polymer ?
#
loop_
_entity_poly.entity_id
_entity_poly.type
_entity_poly.pdbx_seq_one_letter_code
_entity_poly.pdbx_strand_id
1 'polypeptide(L)'
;KINGRVAASTFSSDSKKVYASSGDGEVYVWDVNSRKCLNRFVDEGSLYGLSIATSRNGQYVACGSNCGVVNIYNQDSCLQETNPKPIKAIMNLVTGVTSLTFNPTTEILAIASEKMKEAVRLVHLPSCTVFSNFPVIKNKNISHVHTMDFSPRSGYFALGNEKGKAL
;
A
#
# COMPACT_ATOMS: atom_id res chain seq x y z
N LYS A 1 -8.15 -15.48 -14.83
CA LYS A 1 -7.09 -16.17 -14.08
C LYS A 1 -5.92 -15.19 -13.93
N ILE A 2 -5.36 -15.07 -12.74
CA ILE A 2 -4.14 -14.30 -12.45
C ILE A 2 -2.94 -15.21 -12.72
N ASN A 3 -1.90 -14.69 -13.34
CA ASN A 3 -0.63 -15.38 -13.48
C ASN A 3 0.13 -15.33 -12.16
N GLY A 4 0.77 -16.42 -11.80
CA GLY A 4 1.52 -16.52 -10.57
C GLY A 4 0.64 -16.56 -9.30
N ARG A 5 1.27 -16.31 -8.16
CA ARG A 5 0.64 -16.28 -6.83
C ARG A 5 0.05 -14.89 -6.56
N VAL A 6 -1.18 -14.84 -6.08
CA VAL A 6 -1.75 -13.60 -5.53
C VAL A 6 -1.07 -13.30 -4.19
N ALA A 7 -0.42 -12.15 -4.10
CA ALA A 7 0.27 -11.72 -2.89
C ALA A 7 -0.65 -10.93 -1.96
N ALA A 8 -1.43 -10.01 -2.52
CA ALA A 8 -2.36 -9.17 -1.78
C ALA A 8 -3.53 -8.76 -2.66
N SER A 9 -4.66 -8.44 -2.05
CA SER A 9 -5.84 -7.90 -2.74
C SER A 9 -6.56 -6.89 -1.85
N THR A 10 -7.25 -5.95 -2.49
CA THR A 10 -8.06 -4.95 -1.83
C THR A 10 -9.26 -4.56 -2.70
N PHE A 11 -10.34 -4.13 -2.08
CA PHE A 11 -11.47 -3.54 -2.80
C PHE A 11 -11.23 -2.05 -3.07
N SER A 12 -11.83 -1.53 -4.15
CA SER A 12 -12.01 -0.10 -4.32
C SER A 12 -12.96 0.45 -3.26
N SER A 13 -12.90 1.77 -3.01
CA SER A 13 -13.75 2.43 -2.00
C SER A 13 -15.26 2.27 -2.26
N ASP A 14 -15.66 2.16 -3.53
CA ASP A 14 -17.04 1.93 -3.96
C ASP A 14 -17.45 0.44 -3.97
N SER A 15 -16.54 -0.46 -3.57
CA SER A 15 -16.70 -1.92 -3.56
C SER A 15 -17.03 -2.55 -4.93
N LYS A 16 -16.88 -1.80 -6.03
CA LYS A 16 -17.17 -2.29 -7.38
C LYS A 16 -16.00 -2.98 -8.06
N LYS A 17 -14.78 -2.72 -7.60
CA LYS A 17 -13.57 -3.27 -8.18
C LYS A 17 -12.70 -3.95 -7.12
N VAL A 18 -11.92 -4.93 -7.57
CA VAL A 18 -10.87 -5.59 -6.79
C VAL A 18 -9.55 -5.35 -7.47
N TYR A 19 -8.60 -4.84 -6.71
CA TYR A 19 -7.21 -4.74 -7.10
C TYR A 19 -6.44 -5.89 -6.49
N ALA A 20 -5.63 -6.58 -7.28
CA ALA A 20 -4.83 -7.71 -6.81
C ALA A 20 -3.41 -7.57 -7.33
N SER A 21 -2.44 -7.69 -6.42
CA SER A 21 -1.01 -7.74 -6.73
C SER A 21 -0.56 -9.18 -6.83
N SER A 22 0.17 -9.51 -7.89
CA SER A 22 0.74 -10.84 -8.09
C SER A 22 2.19 -10.93 -7.66
N GLY A 23 2.64 -12.15 -7.38
CA GLY A 23 4.04 -12.44 -7.12
C GLY A 23 4.98 -12.12 -8.27
N ASP A 24 4.48 -11.91 -9.48
CA ASP A 24 5.28 -11.56 -10.66
C ASP A 24 5.35 -10.04 -10.89
N GLY A 25 4.95 -9.23 -9.90
CA GLY A 25 4.98 -7.76 -9.99
C GLY A 25 3.87 -7.16 -10.86
N GLU A 26 2.86 -7.94 -11.23
CA GLU A 26 1.71 -7.45 -11.98
C GLU A 26 0.57 -7.06 -11.03
N VAL A 27 -0.19 -6.06 -11.44
CA VAL A 27 -1.42 -5.62 -10.79
C VAL A 27 -2.60 -5.89 -11.72
N TYR A 28 -3.62 -6.51 -11.18
CA TYR A 28 -4.87 -6.84 -11.88
C TYR A 28 -6.01 -6.03 -11.29
N VAL A 29 -6.86 -5.51 -12.15
CA VAL A 29 -8.09 -4.81 -11.76
C VAL A 29 -9.29 -5.57 -12.29
N TRP A 30 -10.18 -6.00 -11.40
CA TRP A 30 -11.37 -6.77 -11.72
C TRP A 30 -12.65 -6.01 -11.38
N ASP A 31 -13.64 -6.14 -12.23
CA ASP A 31 -15.00 -5.70 -11.91
C ASP A 31 -15.73 -6.80 -11.13
N VAL A 32 -16.31 -6.42 -9.99
CA VAL A 32 -17.00 -7.38 -9.10
C VAL A 32 -18.27 -7.92 -9.72
N ASN A 33 -19.03 -7.07 -10.42
CA ASN A 33 -20.32 -7.45 -10.97
C ASN A 33 -20.20 -8.36 -12.20
N SER A 34 -19.40 -7.94 -13.18
CA SER A 34 -19.20 -8.70 -14.42
C SER A 34 -18.19 -9.84 -14.27
N ARG A 35 -17.37 -9.82 -13.19
CA ARG A 35 -16.28 -10.75 -12.94
C ARG A 35 -15.21 -10.74 -14.04
N LYS A 36 -15.12 -9.65 -14.80
CA LYS A 36 -14.13 -9.46 -15.87
C LYS A 36 -12.92 -8.69 -15.37
N CYS A 37 -11.76 -9.05 -15.91
CA CYS A 37 -10.56 -8.26 -15.74
C CYS A 37 -10.68 -6.99 -16.59
N LEU A 38 -10.66 -5.83 -15.95
CA LEU A 38 -10.75 -4.54 -16.60
C LEU A 38 -9.40 -4.09 -17.14
N ASN A 39 -8.34 -4.31 -16.37
CA ASN A 39 -6.99 -3.96 -16.75
C ASN A 39 -5.96 -4.85 -16.05
N ARG A 40 -4.77 -4.92 -16.62
CA ARG A 40 -3.58 -5.58 -16.09
C ARG A 40 -2.37 -4.76 -16.47
N PHE A 41 -1.52 -4.44 -15.51
CA PHE A 41 -0.29 -3.69 -15.74
C PHE A 41 0.84 -4.18 -14.84
N VAL A 42 2.07 -3.87 -15.21
CA VAL A 42 3.26 -4.17 -14.40
C VAL A 42 3.50 -3.00 -13.45
N ASP A 43 3.67 -3.30 -12.15
CA ASP A 43 4.08 -2.31 -11.15
C ASP A 43 5.53 -1.89 -11.43
N GLU A 44 5.76 -0.60 -11.66
CA GLU A 44 7.04 -0.08 -12.19
C GLU A 44 8.20 -0.43 -11.25
N GLY A 45 9.20 -1.14 -11.80
CA GLY A 45 10.39 -1.56 -11.04
C GLY A 45 10.13 -2.64 -9.98
N SER A 46 8.94 -3.20 -9.90
CA SER A 46 8.62 -4.29 -9.00
C SER A 46 8.84 -5.64 -9.65
N LEU A 47 9.70 -6.46 -9.06
CA LEU A 47 9.88 -7.86 -9.47
C LEU A 47 8.90 -8.79 -8.73
N TYR A 48 8.41 -8.37 -7.57
CA TYR A 48 7.54 -9.15 -6.72
C TYR A 48 6.66 -8.22 -5.87
N GLY A 49 5.35 -8.25 -6.10
CA GLY A 49 4.39 -7.50 -5.31
C GLY A 49 4.12 -8.18 -3.96
N LEU A 50 4.06 -7.40 -2.88
CA LEU A 50 3.78 -7.91 -1.53
C LEU A 50 2.48 -7.37 -0.94
N SER A 51 2.17 -6.10 -1.19
CA SER A 51 1.03 -5.42 -0.59
C SER A 51 0.37 -4.46 -1.56
N ILE A 52 -0.91 -4.20 -1.37
CA ILE A 52 -1.68 -3.25 -2.17
C ILE A 52 -2.75 -2.60 -1.31
N ALA A 53 -2.98 -1.32 -1.50
CA ALA A 53 -4.03 -0.57 -0.83
C ALA A 53 -4.67 0.46 -1.76
N THR A 54 -5.93 0.77 -1.53
CA THR A 54 -6.68 1.82 -2.25
C THR A 54 -7.11 2.90 -1.29
N SER A 55 -7.12 4.14 -1.75
CA SER A 55 -7.60 5.27 -0.95
C SER A 55 -9.14 5.32 -0.90
N ARG A 56 -9.68 5.80 0.22
CA ARG A 56 -11.12 5.88 0.42
C ARG A 56 -11.81 6.90 -0.50
N ASN A 57 -11.10 7.95 -0.90
CA ASN A 57 -11.61 8.93 -1.86
C ASN A 57 -11.60 8.47 -3.32
N GLY A 58 -11.06 7.27 -3.60
CA GLY A 58 -11.00 6.71 -4.95
C GLY A 58 -9.92 7.32 -5.85
N GLN A 59 -8.96 8.07 -5.33
CA GLN A 59 -7.93 8.71 -6.14
C GLN A 59 -6.65 7.88 -6.29
N TYR A 60 -6.24 7.16 -5.25
CA TYR A 60 -4.93 6.52 -5.19
C TYR A 60 -5.00 5.00 -5.04
N VAL A 61 -4.03 4.35 -5.67
CA VAL A 61 -3.66 2.95 -5.44
C VAL A 61 -2.18 2.93 -5.05
N ALA A 62 -1.84 2.26 -3.96
CA ALA A 62 -0.46 2.08 -3.51
C ALA A 62 -0.08 0.61 -3.65
N CYS A 63 1.05 0.35 -4.31
CA CYS A 63 1.63 -0.98 -4.51
C CYS A 63 2.97 -1.07 -3.78
N GLY A 64 3.12 -2.07 -2.92
CA GLY A 64 4.36 -2.32 -2.18
C GLY A 64 5.10 -3.53 -2.71
N SER A 65 6.39 -3.36 -3.00
CA SER A 65 7.27 -4.39 -3.54
C SER A 65 8.14 -5.07 -2.49
N ASN A 66 8.73 -6.19 -2.85
CA ASN A 66 9.71 -6.90 -2.03
C ASN A 66 11.04 -6.13 -1.85
N CYS A 67 11.30 -5.15 -2.71
CA CYS A 67 12.51 -4.30 -2.65
C CYS A 67 12.35 -3.08 -1.72
N GLY A 68 11.20 -2.90 -1.06
CA GLY A 68 10.95 -1.76 -0.18
C GLY A 68 10.44 -0.51 -0.89
N VAL A 69 10.16 -0.59 -2.18
CA VAL A 69 9.57 0.50 -2.96
C VAL A 69 8.05 0.48 -2.85
N VAL A 70 7.46 1.65 -2.62
CA VAL A 70 6.01 1.86 -2.70
C VAL A 70 5.71 2.79 -3.86
N ASN A 71 5.02 2.29 -4.87
CA ASN A 71 4.51 3.09 -5.96
C ASN A 71 3.09 3.58 -5.68
N ILE A 72 2.87 4.87 -5.84
CA ILE A 72 1.56 5.49 -5.70
C ILE A 72 1.05 5.85 -7.09
N TYR A 73 -0.08 5.28 -7.48
CA TYR A 73 -0.73 5.50 -8.77
C TYR A 73 -2.01 6.31 -8.61
N ASN A 74 -2.38 7.01 -9.69
CA ASN A 74 -3.74 7.49 -9.85
C ASN A 74 -4.65 6.31 -10.19
N GLN A 75 -5.79 6.21 -9.55
CA GLN A 75 -6.72 5.09 -9.73
C GLN A 75 -7.31 5.03 -11.15
N ASP A 76 -7.58 6.20 -11.76
CA ASP A 76 -8.08 6.27 -13.13
C ASP A 76 -7.04 5.79 -14.15
N SER A 77 -5.77 6.14 -13.97
CA SER A 77 -4.68 5.66 -14.81
C SER A 77 -4.54 4.13 -14.75
N CYS A 78 -4.73 3.54 -13.57
CA CYS A 78 -4.73 2.08 -13.41
C CYS A 78 -5.85 1.38 -14.18
N LEU A 79 -6.94 2.08 -14.51
CA LEU A 79 -8.07 1.53 -15.26
C LEU A 79 -7.94 1.73 -16.76
N GLN A 80 -7.36 2.85 -17.19
CA GLN A 80 -7.38 3.31 -18.58
C GLN A 80 -6.08 3.02 -19.34
N GLU A 81 -4.95 3.00 -18.63
CA GLU A 81 -3.64 2.90 -19.24
C GLU A 81 -3.08 1.48 -19.17
N THR A 82 -2.47 1.03 -20.26
CA THR A 82 -1.78 -0.28 -20.32
C THR A 82 -0.52 -0.29 -19.46
N ASN A 83 0.19 0.86 -19.39
CA ASN A 83 1.39 1.06 -18.58
C ASN A 83 1.26 2.35 -17.77
N PRO A 84 0.43 2.38 -16.72
CA PRO A 84 0.28 3.56 -15.89
C PRO A 84 1.62 3.90 -15.22
N LYS A 85 1.92 5.20 -15.16
CA LYS A 85 3.11 5.68 -14.46
C LYS A 85 2.74 6.05 -13.02
N PRO A 86 3.58 5.69 -12.04
CA PRO A 86 3.34 6.12 -10.66
C PRO A 86 3.46 7.64 -10.55
N ILE A 87 2.60 8.25 -9.76
CA ILE A 87 2.70 9.67 -9.37
C ILE A 87 4.02 9.87 -8.61
N LYS A 88 4.35 8.90 -7.74
CA LYS A 88 5.57 8.91 -6.93
C LYS A 88 5.96 7.48 -6.55
N ALA A 89 7.27 7.24 -6.53
CA ALA A 89 7.88 6.07 -5.90
C ALA A 89 8.51 6.47 -4.56
N ILE A 90 8.10 5.83 -3.48
CA ILE A 90 8.61 6.04 -2.12
C ILE A 90 9.64 4.95 -1.83
N MET A 91 10.88 5.35 -1.56
CA MET A 91 12.03 4.43 -1.37
C MET A 91 12.61 4.52 0.06
N ASN A 92 11.78 4.83 1.04
CA ASN A 92 12.22 5.05 2.43
C ASN A 92 12.30 3.76 3.27
N LEU A 93 11.91 2.63 2.70
CA LEU A 93 12.10 1.30 3.30
C LEU A 93 13.15 0.53 2.51
N VAL A 94 13.99 -0.22 3.21
CA VAL A 94 15.08 -1.02 2.60
C VAL A 94 14.73 -2.51 2.51
N THR A 95 13.58 -2.91 3.04
CA THR A 95 13.07 -4.28 3.01
C THR A 95 11.63 -4.30 2.52
N GLY A 96 11.17 -5.47 2.08
CA GLY A 96 9.86 -5.62 1.46
C GLY A 96 8.71 -4.99 2.24
N VAL A 97 7.85 -4.30 1.53
CA VAL A 97 6.70 -3.57 2.10
C VAL A 97 5.56 -4.55 2.32
N THR A 98 5.39 -4.96 3.58
CA THR A 98 4.40 -5.99 3.95
C THR A 98 3.04 -5.42 4.30
N SER A 99 2.97 -4.14 4.64
CA SER A 99 1.73 -3.49 5.07
C SER A 99 1.60 -2.08 4.51
N LEU A 100 0.44 -1.78 3.96
CA LEU A 100 0.03 -0.48 3.41
C LEU A 100 -1.37 -0.14 3.91
N THR A 101 -1.59 1.06 4.38
CA THR A 101 -2.94 1.53 4.72
C THR A 101 -3.07 3.04 4.54
N PHE A 102 -4.15 3.46 3.90
CA PHE A 102 -4.53 4.88 3.81
C PHE A 102 -5.39 5.26 5.01
N ASN A 103 -5.24 6.48 5.51
CA ASN A 103 -6.19 7.00 6.45
C ASN A 103 -7.54 7.32 5.75
N PRO A 104 -8.67 7.36 6.47
CA PRO A 104 -9.98 7.60 5.87
C PRO A 104 -10.13 8.92 5.12
N THR A 105 -9.39 9.96 5.49
CA THR A 105 -9.42 11.27 4.80
C THR A 105 -8.50 11.32 3.57
N THR A 106 -7.70 10.27 3.32
CA THR A 106 -6.75 10.19 2.19
C THR A 106 -5.64 11.24 2.24
N GLU A 107 -5.28 11.70 3.43
CA GLU A 107 -4.19 12.66 3.65
C GLU A 107 -2.88 11.97 4.02
N ILE A 108 -2.96 10.73 4.50
CA ILE A 108 -1.81 9.96 4.98
C ILE A 108 -1.86 8.52 4.45
N LEU A 109 -0.72 8.05 3.94
CA LEU A 109 -0.45 6.65 3.67
C LEU A 109 0.57 6.14 4.68
N ALA A 110 0.23 5.14 5.47
CA ALA A 110 1.16 4.42 6.32
C ALA A 110 1.75 3.24 5.56
N ILE A 111 3.08 3.11 5.61
CA ILE A 111 3.84 2.04 4.98
C ILE A 111 4.73 1.35 6.00
N ALA A 112 4.78 0.02 6.00
CA ALA A 112 5.62 -0.73 6.93
C ALA A 112 6.21 -1.99 6.33
N SER A 113 7.33 -2.42 6.93
CA SER A 113 7.96 -3.71 6.71
C SER A 113 8.07 -4.47 8.02
N GLU A 114 7.65 -5.72 8.03
CA GLU A 114 7.79 -6.60 9.20
C GLU A 114 9.22 -7.14 9.39
N LYS A 115 10.08 -7.00 8.38
CA LYS A 115 11.42 -7.60 8.38
C LYS A 115 12.46 -6.79 9.19
N MET A 116 12.16 -5.54 9.49
CA MET A 116 13.06 -4.65 10.24
C MET A 116 12.32 -3.95 11.37
N LYS A 117 13.04 -3.72 12.46
CA LYS A 117 12.51 -2.94 13.60
C LYS A 117 12.29 -1.49 13.18
N GLU A 118 11.19 -0.93 13.67
CA GLU A 118 10.82 0.47 13.45
C GLU A 118 10.71 0.87 11.96
N ALA A 119 10.52 -0.14 11.08
CA ALA A 119 10.36 0.06 9.65
C ALA A 119 8.93 0.44 9.32
N VAL A 120 8.50 1.60 9.82
CA VAL A 120 7.22 2.22 9.52
C VAL A 120 7.45 3.68 9.14
N ARG A 121 6.74 4.15 8.12
CA ARG A 121 6.79 5.54 7.67
C ARG A 121 5.38 6.04 7.38
N LEU A 122 5.18 7.33 7.54
CA LEU A 122 3.97 8.02 7.13
C LEU A 122 4.29 8.90 5.93
N VAL A 123 3.43 8.87 4.94
CA VAL A 123 3.55 9.65 3.70
C VAL A 123 2.38 10.61 3.63
N HIS A 124 2.65 11.89 3.49
CA HIS A 124 1.64 12.91 3.30
C HIS A 124 1.14 12.91 1.85
N LEU A 125 -0.16 13.04 1.65
CA LEU A 125 -0.82 13.16 0.36
C LEU A 125 -1.53 14.54 0.26
N PRO A 126 -1.56 15.15 -0.91
CA PRO A 126 -1.10 14.70 -2.22
C PRO A 126 0.39 14.95 -2.52
N SER A 127 1.14 15.60 -1.61
CA SER A 127 2.55 15.94 -1.85
C SER A 127 3.47 14.72 -2.01
N CYS A 128 3.04 13.53 -1.55
CA CYS A 128 3.81 12.28 -1.55
C CYS A 128 5.16 12.43 -0.83
N THR A 129 5.19 13.23 0.24
CA THR A 129 6.37 13.44 1.08
C THR A 129 6.32 12.60 2.33
N VAL A 130 7.46 12.00 2.71
CA VAL A 130 7.59 11.20 3.92
C VAL A 130 7.82 12.11 5.12
N PHE A 131 7.07 11.91 6.20
CA PHE A 131 7.25 12.63 7.44
C PHE A 131 8.61 12.28 8.07
N SER A 132 9.46 13.27 8.30
CA SER A 132 10.79 13.09 8.88
C SER A 132 10.76 12.88 10.41
N ASN A 133 9.68 13.29 11.07
CA ASN A 133 9.51 13.22 12.52
C ASN A 133 8.80 11.95 13.01
N PHE A 134 8.51 11.00 12.10
CA PHE A 134 7.90 9.73 12.44
C PHE A 134 8.66 8.55 11.79
N PRO A 135 8.93 7.44 12.52
CA PRO A 135 8.74 7.28 13.96
C PRO A 135 9.71 8.11 14.78
N VAL A 136 9.32 8.49 15.99
CA VAL A 136 10.22 9.21 16.90
C VAL A 136 11.33 8.25 17.33
N ILE A 137 12.58 8.60 17.06
CA ILE A 137 13.80 7.77 17.25
C ILE A 137 13.93 7.20 18.68
N LYS A 138 13.28 7.79 19.66
CA LYS A 138 13.30 7.34 21.07
C LYS A 138 12.23 6.29 21.41
N ASN A 139 11.35 5.96 20.49
CA ASN A 139 10.23 5.07 20.78
C ASN A 139 10.59 3.62 20.49
N LYS A 140 11.47 3.03 21.33
CA LYS A 140 11.92 1.62 21.27
C LYS A 140 10.80 0.57 21.37
N ASN A 141 9.54 1.02 21.47
CA ASN A 141 8.39 0.13 21.64
C ASN A 141 7.82 -0.39 20.33
N ILE A 142 8.09 0.25 19.19
CA ILE A 142 7.49 -0.10 17.89
C ILE A 142 7.89 -1.51 17.45
N SER A 143 9.16 -1.90 17.58
CA SER A 143 9.68 -3.20 17.17
C SER A 143 9.31 -3.56 15.71
N HIS A 144 9.07 -4.85 15.38
CA HIS A 144 8.63 -5.28 14.06
C HIS A 144 7.11 -5.08 13.93
N VAL A 145 6.70 -4.31 12.92
CA VAL A 145 5.29 -3.97 12.70
C VAL A 145 4.66 -5.02 11.79
N HIS A 146 3.64 -5.71 12.29
CA HIS A 146 2.90 -6.72 11.54
C HIS A 146 1.61 -6.19 10.93
N THR A 147 0.95 -5.28 11.63
CA THR A 147 -0.34 -4.72 11.19
C THR A 147 -0.46 -3.26 11.55
N MET A 148 -1.23 -2.55 10.76
CA MET A 148 -1.51 -1.12 10.95
C MET A 148 -2.96 -0.83 10.57
N ASP A 149 -3.57 0.08 11.27
CA ASP A 149 -4.89 0.60 10.89
C ASP A 149 -5.12 2.01 11.42
N PHE A 150 -5.99 2.75 10.75
CA PHE A 150 -6.46 4.06 11.18
C PHE A 150 -7.89 3.95 11.73
N SER A 151 -8.18 4.74 12.74
CA SER A 151 -9.57 4.87 13.21
C SER A 151 -10.47 5.46 12.13
N PRO A 152 -11.79 5.18 12.13
CA PRO A 152 -12.71 5.60 11.06
C PRO A 152 -12.77 7.11 10.79
N ARG A 153 -12.35 7.92 11.76
CA ARG A 153 -12.29 9.39 11.67
C ARG A 153 -10.86 9.93 11.59
N SER A 154 -9.88 9.09 11.29
CA SER A 154 -8.44 9.44 11.21
C SER A 154 -7.83 10.05 12.49
N GLY A 155 -8.51 9.98 13.63
CA GLY A 155 -8.03 10.56 14.88
C GLY A 155 -6.95 9.73 15.57
N TYR A 156 -6.87 8.44 15.26
CA TYR A 156 -5.90 7.53 15.84
C TYR A 156 -5.27 6.65 14.76
N PHE A 157 -4.01 6.30 14.98
CA PHE A 157 -3.27 5.34 14.20
C PHE A 157 -2.76 4.23 15.12
N ALA A 158 -3.11 3.00 14.82
CA ALA A 158 -2.74 1.85 15.63
C ALA A 158 -1.70 0.97 14.91
N LEU A 159 -0.74 0.48 15.66
CA LEU A 159 0.29 -0.44 15.23
C LEU A 159 0.24 -1.72 16.07
N GLY A 160 0.22 -2.87 15.44
CA GLY A 160 0.41 -4.17 16.10
C GLY A 160 1.82 -4.69 15.84
N ASN A 161 2.54 -5.09 16.90
CA ASN A 161 3.90 -5.57 16.79
C ASN A 161 4.08 -7.05 17.18
N GLU A 162 5.27 -7.61 16.90
CA GLU A 162 5.65 -8.98 17.23
C GLU A 162 5.55 -9.35 18.72
N LYS A 163 5.58 -8.35 19.61
CA LYS A 163 5.53 -8.53 21.08
C LYS A 163 4.10 -8.60 21.60
N GLY A 164 3.10 -8.65 20.72
CA GLY A 164 1.69 -8.67 21.08
C GLY A 164 1.20 -7.33 21.65
N LYS A 165 1.88 -6.23 21.35
CA LYS A 165 1.47 -4.89 21.77
C LYS A 165 0.75 -4.18 20.64
N ALA A 166 -0.36 -3.55 20.98
CA ALA A 166 -1.01 -2.52 20.17
C ALA A 166 -0.54 -1.14 20.70
N LEU A 167 -0.04 -0.31 19.81
CA LEU A 167 0.54 1.02 20.09
C LEU A 167 -0.26 2.10 19.39
#